data_f155c9b613e53c19a752d83a861da8da
#
_entry.id   f155c9b613e53c19a752d83a861da8da
#
_cell.length_a   1.000
_cell.length_b   1.000
_cell.length_c   1.000
_cell.angle_alpha   90.00
_cell.angle_beta   90.00
_cell.angle_gamma   90.00
#
_symmetry.space_group_name_H-M   'P 1'
#
loop_
_entity.id
_entity.type
_entity.pdbx_description
1 polymer ?
#
loop_
_entity_poly.entity_id
_entity_poly.type
_entity_poly.pdbx_seq_one_letter_code
_entity_poly.pdbx_strand_id
1 'polypeptide(L)' 'MATKALDELTESDFRSYERVRVRGKFNMWDRRAESASGLDTDTYLGVLSNYEALMERFPDVRQS' A
#
# COMPACT_ATOMS: atom_id res chain seq x y z
N MET A 1 0.63 6.95 16.53
CA MET A 1 0.47 5.67 15.80
C MET A 1 1.74 5.34 15.06
N ALA A 2 2.13 4.10 15.05
CA ALA A 2 3.35 3.67 14.39
C ALA A 2 3.08 3.30 12.94
N THR A 3 3.97 3.67 12.05
CA THR A 3 3.95 3.21 10.67
C THR A 3 4.66 1.86 10.60
N LYS A 4 4.07 0.88 9.95
CA LYS A 4 4.72 -0.43 9.81
C LYS A 4 6.03 -0.32 9.04
N ALA A 5 7.03 -1.05 9.51
CA ALA A 5 8.32 -1.11 8.84
C ALA A 5 8.23 -2.04 7.62
N LEU A 6 9.18 -1.88 6.69
CA LEU A 6 9.19 -2.65 5.45
C LEU A 6 9.11 -4.16 5.67
N ASP A 7 9.85 -4.68 6.65
CA ASP A 7 9.90 -6.12 6.93
C ASP A 7 8.61 -6.66 7.56
N GLU A 8 7.72 -5.77 8.01
CA GLU A 8 6.42 -6.16 8.55
C GLU A 8 5.33 -6.15 7.48
N LEU A 9 5.63 -5.63 6.29
CA LEU A 9 4.67 -5.55 5.20
C LEU A 9 4.75 -6.81 4.33
N THR A 10 3.58 -7.24 3.83
CA THR A 10 3.48 -8.44 3.01
C THR A 10 3.14 -8.08 1.57
N GLU A 11 3.32 -9.06 0.67
CA GLU A 11 2.89 -8.90 -0.71
C GLU A 11 1.39 -8.61 -0.78
N SER A 12 0.60 -9.24 0.07
CA SER A 12 -0.84 -9.02 0.14
C SER A 12 -1.18 -7.58 0.51
N ASP A 13 -0.45 -7.00 1.45
CA ASP A 13 -0.64 -5.60 1.83
C ASP A 13 -0.38 -4.69 0.63
N PHE A 14 0.71 -4.94 -0.09
CA PHE A 14 1.06 -4.15 -1.26
C PHE A 14 0.02 -4.30 -2.38
N ARG A 15 -0.48 -5.53 -2.60
CA ARG A 15 -1.53 -5.76 -3.60
C ARG A 15 -2.81 -5.00 -3.28
N SER A 16 -3.19 -4.97 -2.03
CA SER A 16 -4.39 -4.24 -1.59
C SER A 16 -4.25 -2.75 -1.87
N TYR A 17 -3.08 -2.20 -1.59
CA TYR A 17 -2.78 -0.80 -1.88
C TYR A 17 -2.82 -0.53 -3.38
N GLU A 18 -2.14 -1.35 -4.18
CA GLU A 18 -2.06 -1.17 -5.62
C GLU A 18 -3.42 -1.27 -6.31
N ARG A 19 -4.30 -2.13 -5.80
CA ARG A 19 -5.64 -2.25 -6.35
C ARG A 19 -6.39 -0.91 -6.30
N VAL A 20 -6.24 -0.18 -5.21
CA VAL A 20 -6.87 1.13 -5.06
C VAL A 20 -6.18 2.17 -5.92
N ARG A 21 -4.85 2.14 -5.95
CA ARG A 21 -4.05 3.09 -6.73
C ARG A 21 -4.37 3.00 -8.22
N VAL A 22 -4.45 1.79 -8.74
CA VAL A 22 -4.68 1.56 -10.17
C VAL A 22 -6.06 2.08 -10.61
N ARG A 23 -7.05 2.03 -9.72
CA ARG A 23 -8.38 2.55 -10.03
C ARG A 23 -8.41 4.06 -10.22
N GLY A 24 -7.49 4.77 -9.58
CA GLY A 24 -7.35 6.21 -9.75
C GLY A 24 -8.50 7.06 -9.24
N LYS A 25 -9.39 6.51 -8.42
CA LYS A 25 -10.56 7.24 -7.91
C LYS A 25 -10.22 8.20 -6.79
N PHE A 26 -9.16 7.93 -6.04
CA PHE A 26 -8.80 8.69 -4.86
C PHE A 26 -7.34 9.09 -4.92
N ASN A 27 -7.04 10.25 -4.34
CA ASN A 27 -5.67 10.58 -4.00
C ASN A 27 -5.21 9.58 -2.92
N MET A 28 -4.05 8.96 -3.08
CA MET A 28 -3.60 7.92 -2.15
C MET A 28 -3.31 8.45 -0.74
N TRP A 29 -3.26 9.77 -0.56
CA TRP A 29 -3.14 10.38 0.75
C TRP A 29 -4.50 10.63 1.41
N ASP A 30 -5.59 10.35 0.69
CA ASP A 30 -6.95 10.54 1.18
C ASP A 30 -7.36 9.33 2.04
N ARG A 31 -8.08 9.59 3.11
CA ARG A 31 -8.60 8.53 3.99
C ARG A 31 -9.52 7.54 3.26
N ARG A 32 -10.20 8.01 2.22
CA ARG A 32 -11.08 7.14 1.43
C ARG A 32 -10.30 6.07 0.70
N ALA A 33 -9.08 6.38 0.27
CA ALA A 33 -8.22 5.39 -0.36
C ALA A 33 -7.81 4.31 0.65
N GLU A 34 -7.48 4.71 1.87
CA GLU A 34 -7.15 3.78 2.94
C GLU A 34 -8.31 2.84 3.22
N SER A 35 -9.53 3.39 3.37
CA SER A 35 -10.72 2.59 3.60
C SER A 35 -10.99 1.62 2.45
N ALA A 36 -10.81 2.08 1.22
CA ALA A 36 -11.03 1.24 0.04
C ALA A 36 -10.01 0.10 -0.05
N SER A 37 -8.82 0.29 0.49
CA SER A 37 -7.77 -0.74 0.47
C SER A 37 -8.06 -1.89 1.44
N GLY A 38 -8.83 -1.62 2.49
CA GLY A 38 -9.08 -2.60 3.55
C GLY A 38 -7.91 -2.76 4.52
N LEU A 39 -6.86 -1.97 4.37
CA LEU A 39 -5.71 -2.00 5.27
C LEU A 39 -5.96 -1.10 6.48
N ASP A 40 -5.36 -1.44 7.61
CA ASP A 40 -5.40 -0.54 8.76
C ASP A 40 -4.44 0.62 8.53
N THR A 41 -4.56 1.65 9.35
CA THR A 41 -3.79 2.88 9.19
C THR A 41 -2.28 2.63 9.20
N ASP A 42 -1.81 1.84 10.14
CA ASP A 42 -0.37 1.57 10.28
C ASP A 42 0.19 0.84 9.07
N THR A 43 -0.57 -0.12 8.53
CA THR A 43 -0.18 -0.87 7.34
C THR A 43 -0.21 0.04 6.11
N TYR A 44 -1.27 0.82 5.96
CA TYR A 44 -1.41 1.72 4.83
C TYR A 44 -0.27 2.74 4.78
N LEU A 45 0.02 3.37 5.91
CA LEU A 45 1.12 4.33 5.99
C LEU A 45 2.47 3.65 5.74
N GLY A 46 2.61 2.40 6.19
CA GLY A 46 3.81 1.62 5.93
C GLY A 46 4.04 1.43 4.44
N VAL A 47 2.99 1.08 3.70
CA VAL A 47 3.09 0.92 2.25
C VAL A 47 3.45 2.23 1.57
N LEU A 48 2.80 3.34 1.95
CA LEU A 48 3.13 4.65 1.41
C LEU A 48 4.59 5.01 1.63
N SER A 49 5.08 4.80 2.84
CA SER A 49 6.45 5.19 3.22
C SER A 49 7.52 4.33 2.56
N ASN A 50 7.19 3.08 2.24
CA ASN A 50 8.14 2.11 1.71
C ASN A 50 7.81 1.70 0.27
N TYR A 51 7.09 2.53 -0.44
CA TYR A 51 6.56 2.17 -1.76
C TYR A 51 7.64 1.71 -2.73
N GLU A 52 8.74 2.47 -2.84
CA GLU A 52 9.81 2.12 -3.77
C GLU A 52 10.47 0.78 -3.40
N ALA A 53 10.71 0.57 -2.11
CA ALA A 53 11.29 -0.68 -1.64
C ALA A 53 10.35 -1.87 -1.90
N LEU A 54 9.05 -1.64 -1.76
CA LEU A 54 8.05 -2.68 -2.05
C LEU A 54 8.00 -2.99 -3.54
N MET A 55 8.16 -2.00 -4.40
CA MET A 55 8.23 -2.23 -5.84
C MET A 55 9.42 -3.11 -6.21
N GLU A 56 10.55 -2.92 -5.55
CA GLU A 56 11.73 -3.73 -5.79
C GLU A 56 11.57 -5.15 -5.24
N ARG A 57 10.91 -5.26 -4.11
CA ARG A 57 10.71 -6.55 -3.43
C ARG A 57 9.64 -7.39 -4.11
N PHE A 58 8.58 -6.76 -4.60
CA PHE A 58 7.45 -7.44 -5.22
C PHE A 58 7.13 -6.81 -6.59
N PRO A 59 8.03 -6.92 -7.56
CA PRO A 59 7.83 -6.27 -8.85
C PRO A 59 6.61 -6.77 -9.61
N ASP A 60 6.21 -8.02 -9.40
CA ASP A 60 5.07 -8.61 -10.09
C ASP A 60 3.75 -8.00 -9.70
N VAL A 61 3.65 -7.47 -8.49
CA VAL A 61 2.41 -6.85 -8.01
C VAL A 61 2.04 -5.66 -8.88
N ARG A 62 3.02 -4.85 -9.23
CA ARG A 62 2.77 -3.64 -10.00
C ARG A 62 2.50 -3.91 -11.46
N GLN A 63 2.99 -5.02 -11.98
CA GLN A 63 2.82 -5.37 -13.39
C GLN A 63 1.51 -6.08 -13.70
N SER A 64 0.79 -6.50 -12.69
CA SER A 64 -0.45 -7.25 -12.87
C SER A 64 -1.67 -6.35 -12.99
#